data_5dd3362d0022c7cadde81c545083b922
#
_entry.id   5dd3362d0022c7cadde81c545083b922
#
_cell.length_a   1.000
_cell.length_b   1.000
_cell.length_c   1.000
_cell.angle_alpha   90.00
_cell.angle_beta   90.00
_cell.angle_gamma   90.00
#
_symmetry.space_group_name_H-M   'P 1'
#
loop_
_entity.id
_entity.type
_entity.pdbx_description
1 polymer ?
#
loop_
_entity_poly.entity_id
_entity_poly.type
_entity_poly.pdbx_seq_one_letter_code
_entity_poly.pdbx_strand_id
1 'polypeptide(L)'
;MSLQQSVLICDQVNPVLNEILEKNGLKITYEPEITPEQIAEKIENFEVVIVRSRTKLTKDLIEKANKCQIIARVGVGLDNIDQDAAKEKNIRVINAVEGAMNAVAELVLGLMFSLAREIPRADREVRNGNWIKKELMGTELRGKYLGIVGLGNIGKRLGRLARALNMNIIGFDVAPIDDEFSKEVGLMKADLGTLLASSDYVSLHVPLLDSTKHLINAEKMETMKNTARIINTSRGGVIDEDALYEFLKDGKLGGAALDVFEVEPATSNNLSSLPNFISTPHMGAQTKEAQSLAANVIAEKIIQILRGVI
;
A
#
# COMPACT_ATOMS: atom_id res chain seq x y z
N MET A 1 -22.66 28.76 4.83
CA MET A 1 -21.94 29.36 5.98
C MET A 1 -20.47 29.04 5.87
N SER A 2 -19.57 29.97 6.17
CA SER A 2 -18.12 29.72 6.24
C SER A 2 -17.83 28.81 7.42
N LEU A 3 -17.04 27.76 7.22
CA LEU A 3 -16.50 26.92 8.29
C LEU A 3 -15.48 27.74 9.10
N GLN A 4 -15.34 27.47 10.41
CA GLN A 4 -14.42 28.21 11.27
C GLN A 4 -13.51 27.29 12.12
N GLN A 5 -13.63 25.97 11.89
CA GLN A 5 -12.91 24.97 12.64
C GLN A 5 -11.40 25.09 12.43
N SER A 6 -10.64 24.76 13.48
CA SER A 6 -9.20 24.72 13.48
C SER A 6 -8.69 23.35 13.06
N VAL A 7 -7.68 23.35 12.20
CA VAL A 7 -7.07 22.14 11.60
C VAL A 7 -5.59 22.10 11.96
N LEU A 8 -5.12 20.99 12.51
CA LEU A 8 -3.70 20.71 12.69
C LEU A 8 -3.26 19.72 11.61
N ILE A 9 -2.27 20.10 10.80
CA ILE A 9 -1.65 19.21 9.79
C ILE A 9 -0.25 18.86 10.27
N CYS A 10 -0.06 17.58 10.62
CA CYS A 10 1.15 17.09 11.29
C CYS A 10 2.22 16.55 10.35
N ASP A 11 1.89 16.32 9.08
CA ASP A 11 2.80 15.71 8.11
C ASP A 11 2.84 16.54 6.81
N GLN A 12 3.89 16.33 6.01
CA GLN A 12 3.96 16.92 4.68
C GLN A 12 2.86 16.37 3.77
N VAL A 13 2.02 17.25 3.25
CA VAL A 13 0.90 16.96 2.35
C VAL A 13 1.00 17.78 1.07
N ASN A 14 0.21 17.40 0.05
CA ASN A 14 0.10 18.19 -1.17
C ASN A 14 -0.53 19.57 -0.83
N PRO A 15 0.05 20.69 -1.27
CA PRO A 15 -0.44 22.04 -0.96
C PRO A 15 -1.91 22.29 -1.31
N VAL A 16 -2.44 21.59 -2.29
CA VAL A 16 -3.85 21.71 -2.70
C VAL A 16 -4.83 21.43 -1.55
N LEU A 17 -4.42 20.59 -0.58
CA LEU A 17 -5.22 20.34 0.62
C LEU A 17 -5.45 21.63 1.41
N ASN A 18 -4.37 22.36 1.70
CA ASN A 18 -4.43 23.63 2.45
C ASN A 18 -5.29 24.65 1.71
N GLU A 19 -5.05 24.81 0.40
CA GLU A 19 -5.79 25.75 -0.44
C GLU A 19 -7.30 25.50 -0.41
N ILE A 20 -7.73 24.24 -0.50
CA ILE A 20 -9.15 23.87 -0.48
C ILE A 20 -9.76 24.14 0.91
N LEU A 21 -9.06 23.75 1.97
CA LEU A 21 -9.56 23.91 3.34
C LEU A 21 -9.67 25.41 3.72
N GLU A 22 -8.65 26.22 3.44
CA GLU A 22 -8.64 27.67 3.68
C GLU A 22 -9.74 28.39 2.87
N LYS A 23 -9.92 28.02 1.60
CA LYS A 23 -10.99 28.57 0.74
C LYS A 23 -12.37 28.30 1.31
N ASN A 24 -12.55 27.23 2.09
CA ASN A 24 -13.80 26.91 2.77
C ASN A 24 -13.90 27.52 4.19
N GLY A 25 -12.88 28.29 4.62
CA GLY A 25 -12.88 29.07 5.87
C GLY A 25 -12.28 28.36 7.07
N LEU A 26 -11.66 27.19 6.91
CA LEU A 26 -10.97 26.52 8.02
C LEU A 26 -9.65 27.22 8.35
N LYS A 27 -9.26 27.21 9.63
CA LYS A 27 -8.04 27.80 10.15
C LYS A 27 -6.96 26.74 10.24
N ILE A 28 -5.95 26.82 9.38
CA ILE A 28 -4.90 25.81 9.28
C ILE A 28 -3.67 26.18 10.13
N THR A 29 -3.21 25.21 10.91
CA THR A 29 -1.89 25.17 11.51
C THR A 29 -1.10 24.04 10.84
N TYR A 30 -0.13 24.41 9.99
CA TYR A 30 0.68 23.47 9.23
C TYR A 30 2.05 23.29 9.87
N GLU A 31 2.29 22.14 10.49
CA GLU A 31 3.52 21.80 11.20
C GLU A 31 4.02 20.39 10.77
N PRO A 32 4.57 20.24 9.55
CA PRO A 32 4.88 18.94 8.98
C PRO A 32 5.98 18.15 9.70
N GLU A 33 6.76 18.83 10.55
CA GLU A 33 7.85 18.23 11.34
C GLU A 33 7.53 18.17 12.85
N ILE A 34 6.26 18.39 13.22
CA ILE A 34 5.81 18.38 14.62
C ILE A 34 6.15 17.05 15.32
N THR A 35 6.65 17.12 16.57
CA THR A 35 6.96 15.93 17.37
C THR A 35 5.74 15.42 18.15
N PRO A 36 5.74 14.16 18.62
CA PRO A 36 4.65 13.64 19.45
C PRO A 36 4.40 14.48 20.72
N GLU A 37 5.45 15.01 21.35
CA GLU A 37 5.37 15.85 22.54
C GLU A 37 4.65 17.17 22.22
N GLN A 38 5.03 17.81 21.11
CA GLN A 38 4.40 19.04 20.64
C GLN A 38 2.95 18.82 20.23
N ILE A 39 2.63 17.65 19.64
CA ILE A 39 1.23 17.27 19.37
C ILE A 39 0.46 17.17 20.67
N ALA A 40 1.02 16.51 21.68
CA ALA A 40 0.37 16.33 22.99
C ALA A 40 0.06 17.65 23.70
N GLU A 41 0.86 18.71 23.49
CA GLU A 41 0.68 20.03 24.10
C GLU A 41 -0.44 20.86 23.46
N LYS A 42 -0.76 20.62 22.19
CA LYS A 42 -1.67 21.49 21.44
C LYS A 42 -2.88 20.81 20.80
N ILE A 43 -2.92 19.48 20.72
CA ILE A 43 -3.96 18.71 20.01
C ILE A 43 -5.37 18.99 20.56
N GLU A 44 -5.51 19.31 21.84
CA GLU A 44 -6.79 19.64 22.48
C GLU A 44 -7.51 20.85 21.87
N ASN A 45 -6.78 21.70 21.12
CA ASN A 45 -7.31 22.95 20.55
C ASN A 45 -7.86 22.81 19.14
N PHE A 46 -7.75 21.62 18.52
CA PHE A 46 -8.09 21.41 17.11
C PHE A 46 -9.32 20.51 16.96
N GLU A 47 -10.23 20.91 16.07
CA GLU A 47 -11.39 20.11 15.68
C GLU A 47 -11.05 19.07 14.60
N VAL A 48 -9.99 19.30 13.82
CA VAL A 48 -9.54 18.38 12.78
C VAL A 48 -8.03 18.15 12.91
N VAL A 49 -7.61 16.90 12.90
CA VAL A 49 -6.19 16.51 12.89
C VAL A 49 -5.90 15.74 11.62
N ILE A 50 -4.91 16.18 10.84
CA ILE A 50 -4.53 15.56 9.57
C ILE A 50 -3.13 15.01 9.69
N VAL A 51 -2.99 13.72 9.39
CA VAL A 51 -1.71 13.00 9.40
C VAL A 51 -1.47 12.28 8.06
N ARG A 52 -0.25 11.82 7.86
CA ARG A 52 0.11 10.93 6.75
C ARG A 52 0.72 9.63 7.31
N SER A 53 1.95 9.30 6.96
CA SER A 53 2.60 8.05 7.37
C SER A 53 3.58 8.22 8.53
N ARG A 54 4.17 9.41 8.70
CA ARG A 54 5.19 9.67 9.71
C ARG A 54 4.59 9.77 11.12
N THR A 55 3.52 10.55 11.26
CA THR A 55 2.89 10.82 12.55
C THR A 55 2.03 9.65 12.99
N LYS A 56 2.29 9.16 14.22
CA LYS A 56 1.47 8.13 14.87
C LYS A 56 0.57 8.80 15.91
N LEU A 57 -0.74 8.60 15.77
CA LEU A 57 -1.74 9.03 16.74
C LEU A 57 -2.07 7.86 17.66
N THR A 58 -1.32 7.77 18.75
CA THR A 58 -1.50 6.76 19.80
C THR A 58 -2.73 7.06 20.67
N LYS A 59 -3.17 6.09 21.46
CA LYS A 59 -4.24 6.24 22.45
C LYS A 59 -4.03 7.49 23.33
N ASP A 60 -2.83 7.66 23.89
CA ASP A 60 -2.50 8.78 24.79
C ASP A 60 -2.65 10.16 24.12
N LEU A 61 -2.34 10.26 22.83
CA LEU A 61 -2.54 11.49 22.06
C LEU A 61 -4.01 11.75 21.75
N ILE A 62 -4.73 10.70 21.37
CA ILE A 62 -6.15 10.80 21.05
C ILE A 62 -6.97 11.13 22.29
N GLU A 63 -6.62 10.61 23.47
CA GLU A 63 -7.28 10.95 24.72
C GLU A 63 -7.20 12.45 25.08
N LYS A 64 -6.13 13.14 24.65
CA LYS A 64 -5.96 14.58 24.82
C LYS A 64 -6.71 15.43 23.80
N ALA A 65 -7.17 14.85 22.71
CA ALA A 65 -7.84 15.54 21.61
C ALA A 65 -9.31 15.89 21.93
N ASN A 66 -9.51 16.81 22.90
CA ASN A 66 -10.82 17.08 23.49
C ASN A 66 -11.82 17.74 22.57
N LYS A 67 -11.36 18.54 21.60
CA LYS A 67 -12.24 19.20 20.60
C LYS A 67 -12.30 18.44 19.27
N CYS A 68 -11.48 17.39 19.11
CA CYS A 68 -11.32 16.73 17.83
C CYS A 68 -12.60 15.98 17.41
N GLN A 69 -13.05 16.26 16.23
CA GLN A 69 -14.20 15.61 15.58
C GLN A 69 -13.78 14.69 14.44
N ILE A 70 -12.65 15.02 13.80
CA ILE A 70 -12.16 14.30 12.61
C ILE A 70 -10.64 14.08 12.74
N ILE A 71 -10.22 12.83 12.58
CA ILE A 71 -8.84 12.47 12.28
C ILE A 71 -8.80 12.02 10.82
N ALA A 72 -8.02 12.72 9.98
CA ALA A 72 -7.91 12.42 8.56
C ALA A 72 -6.52 11.92 8.21
N ARG A 73 -6.43 10.75 7.55
CA ARG A 73 -5.18 10.26 7.00
C ARG A 73 -5.11 10.48 5.49
N VAL A 74 -4.13 11.28 5.05
CA VAL A 74 -3.86 11.47 3.62
C VAL A 74 -3.12 10.23 3.08
N GLY A 75 -3.86 9.16 2.80
CA GLY A 75 -3.36 7.86 2.36
C GLY A 75 -4.37 6.74 2.62
N VAL A 76 -3.95 5.49 2.46
CA VAL A 76 -4.85 4.31 2.47
C VAL A 76 -4.96 3.65 3.84
N GLY A 77 -3.85 3.18 4.40
CA GLY A 77 -3.85 2.43 5.65
C GLY A 77 -4.14 3.34 6.86
N LEU A 78 -4.56 2.76 7.96
CA LEU A 78 -4.86 3.46 9.21
C LEU A 78 -4.01 2.93 10.37
N ASP A 79 -2.94 2.22 10.07
CA ASP A 79 -2.09 1.50 11.02
C ASP A 79 -1.37 2.44 12.01
N ASN A 80 -1.26 3.71 11.67
CA ASN A 80 -0.65 4.75 12.51
C ASN A 80 -1.67 5.54 13.36
N ILE A 81 -2.94 5.11 13.40
CA ILE A 81 -4.01 5.75 14.17
C ILE A 81 -4.67 4.69 15.05
N ASP A 82 -4.73 4.92 16.35
CA ASP A 82 -5.50 4.10 17.27
C ASP A 82 -7.00 4.34 17.04
N GLN A 83 -7.59 3.45 16.22
CA GLN A 83 -8.99 3.57 15.80
C GLN A 83 -9.97 3.31 16.94
N ASP A 84 -9.60 2.45 17.91
CA ASP A 84 -10.45 2.14 19.06
C ASP A 84 -10.53 3.35 20.00
N ALA A 85 -9.41 3.99 20.29
CA ALA A 85 -9.39 5.23 21.07
C ALA A 85 -10.17 6.37 20.39
N ALA A 86 -10.04 6.49 19.06
CA ALA A 86 -10.81 7.47 18.30
C ALA A 86 -12.33 7.20 18.38
N LYS A 87 -12.73 5.93 18.29
CA LYS A 87 -14.12 5.51 18.40
C LYS A 87 -14.70 5.75 19.79
N GLU A 88 -13.95 5.46 20.86
CA GLU A 88 -14.33 5.73 22.24
C GLU A 88 -14.62 7.23 22.48
N LYS A 89 -13.89 8.11 21.80
CA LYS A 89 -14.10 9.57 21.85
C LYS A 89 -15.09 10.11 20.81
N ASN A 90 -15.76 9.25 20.05
CA ASN A 90 -16.64 9.63 18.94
C ASN A 90 -15.94 10.49 17.86
N ILE A 91 -14.64 10.31 17.68
CA ILE A 91 -13.86 10.97 16.62
C ILE A 91 -13.99 10.15 15.32
N ARG A 92 -14.40 10.80 14.25
CA ARG A 92 -14.51 10.17 12.94
C ARG A 92 -13.13 10.04 12.28
N VAL A 93 -12.69 8.81 12.00
CA VAL A 93 -11.45 8.55 11.25
C VAL A 93 -11.77 8.40 9.78
N ILE A 94 -11.08 9.15 8.91
CA ILE A 94 -11.24 9.09 7.46
C ILE A 94 -9.89 8.94 6.76
N ASN A 95 -9.92 8.33 5.57
CA ASN A 95 -8.73 8.13 4.73
C ASN A 95 -9.05 8.37 3.24
N ALA A 96 -8.02 8.29 2.38
CA ALA A 96 -8.11 8.50 0.94
C ALA A 96 -7.69 7.23 0.16
N VAL A 97 -8.49 6.18 0.28
CA VAL A 97 -8.22 4.91 -0.44
C VAL A 97 -8.22 5.08 -1.95
N GLU A 98 -8.99 6.02 -2.45
CA GLU A 98 -9.16 6.32 -3.88
C GLU A 98 -7.85 6.85 -4.50
N GLY A 99 -7.05 7.58 -3.70
CA GLY A 99 -5.84 8.26 -4.18
C GLY A 99 -4.75 7.31 -4.66
N ALA A 100 -4.57 6.16 -4.02
CA ALA A 100 -3.43 5.28 -4.27
C ALA A 100 -3.71 4.16 -5.27
N MET A 101 -4.95 3.92 -5.65
CA MET A 101 -5.37 2.72 -6.38
C MET A 101 -4.60 2.51 -7.70
N ASN A 102 -4.50 3.54 -8.54
CA ASN A 102 -3.78 3.45 -9.80
C ASN A 102 -2.28 3.34 -9.58
N ALA A 103 -1.71 4.22 -8.75
CA ALA A 103 -0.27 4.27 -8.51
C ALA A 103 0.29 2.94 -8.00
N VAL A 104 -0.38 2.31 -7.02
CA VAL A 104 0.04 1.01 -6.48
C VAL A 104 -0.09 -0.09 -7.53
N ALA A 105 -1.20 -0.15 -8.27
CA ALA A 105 -1.38 -1.17 -9.31
C ALA A 105 -0.32 -1.03 -10.43
N GLU A 106 0.05 0.19 -10.80
CA GLU A 106 1.11 0.45 -11.79
C GLU A 106 2.50 0.11 -11.24
N LEU A 107 2.79 0.39 -9.95
CA LEU A 107 4.03 -0.05 -9.32
C LEU A 107 4.15 -1.57 -9.33
N VAL A 108 3.08 -2.30 -9.00
CA VAL A 108 3.07 -3.78 -9.06
C VAL A 108 3.46 -4.26 -10.46
N LEU A 109 2.87 -3.70 -11.53
CA LEU A 109 3.26 -4.05 -12.89
C LEU A 109 4.72 -3.70 -13.20
N GLY A 110 5.19 -2.54 -12.76
CA GLY A 110 6.60 -2.15 -12.88
C GLY A 110 7.55 -3.16 -12.21
N LEU A 111 7.20 -3.62 -11.01
CA LEU A 111 7.95 -4.65 -10.28
C LEU A 111 7.87 -6.02 -10.98
N MET A 112 6.70 -6.40 -11.51
CA MET A 112 6.54 -7.63 -12.30
C MET A 112 7.42 -7.61 -13.57
N PHE A 113 7.43 -6.52 -14.33
CA PHE A 113 8.31 -6.36 -15.49
C PHE A 113 9.78 -6.37 -15.08
N SER A 114 10.12 -5.74 -13.97
CA SER A 114 11.48 -5.70 -13.45
C SER A 114 11.99 -7.09 -13.06
N LEU A 115 11.16 -7.91 -12.42
CA LEU A 115 11.45 -9.31 -12.13
C LEU A 115 11.50 -10.18 -13.39
N ALA A 116 10.56 -9.97 -14.33
CA ALA A 116 10.50 -10.76 -15.56
C ALA A 116 11.70 -10.57 -16.47
N ARG A 117 12.28 -9.39 -16.48
CA ARG A 117 13.33 -8.97 -17.41
C ARG A 117 14.66 -8.63 -16.74
N GLU A 118 14.77 -8.83 -15.43
CA GLU A 118 15.95 -8.49 -14.61
C GLU A 118 16.44 -7.04 -14.82
N ILE A 119 15.49 -6.08 -14.94
CA ILE A 119 15.80 -4.69 -15.32
C ILE A 119 16.81 -4.04 -14.37
N PRO A 120 16.68 -4.14 -13.02
CA PRO A 120 17.65 -3.52 -12.11
C PRO A 120 19.07 -4.09 -12.25
N ARG A 121 19.18 -5.41 -12.50
CA ARG A 121 20.48 -6.05 -12.75
C ARG A 121 21.07 -5.57 -14.08
N ALA A 122 20.26 -5.54 -15.13
CA ALA A 122 20.71 -5.11 -16.45
C ALA A 122 21.22 -3.65 -16.42
N ASP A 123 20.49 -2.73 -15.80
CA ASP A 123 20.89 -1.32 -15.67
C ASP A 123 22.21 -1.19 -14.87
N ARG A 124 22.31 -1.87 -13.73
CA ARG A 124 23.52 -1.85 -12.89
C ARG A 124 24.74 -2.34 -13.64
N GLU A 125 24.64 -3.46 -14.35
CA GLU A 125 25.78 -4.03 -15.07
C GLU A 125 26.22 -3.12 -16.23
N VAL A 126 25.30 -2.56 -17.00
CA VAL A 126 25.64 -1.61 -18.07
C VAL A 126 26.32 -0.35 -17.53
N ARG A 127 25.85 0.18 -16.40
CA ARG A 127 26.50 1.33 -15.73
C ARG A 127 27.91 1.00 -15.24
N ASN A 128 28.16 -0.26 -14.84
CA ASN A 128 29.49 -0.76 -14.46
C ASN A 128 30.37 -1.12 -15.65
N GLY A 129 29.93 -0.89 -16.89
CA GLY A 129 30.68 -1.19 -18.11
C GLY A 129 30.60 -2.64 -18.57
N ASN A 130 29.73 -3.46 -17.97
CA ASN A 130 29.58 -4.88 -18.29
C ASN A 130 28.46 -5.09 -19.31
N TRP A 131 28.74 -5.86 -20.38
CA TRP A 131 27.77 -6.20 -21.43
C TRP A 131 27.32 -7.65 -21.32
N ILE A 132 26.40 -7.94 -20.37
CA ILE A 132 26.00 -9.30 -19.99
C ILE A 132 24.75 -9.82 -20.75
N LYS A 133 24.50 -9.36 -21.98
CA LYS A 133 23.30 -9.70 -22.78
C LYS A 133 22.95 -11.20 -22.77
N LYS A 134 23.94 -12.08 -22.83
CA LYS A 134 23.76 -13.54 -22.91
C LYS A 134 23.25 -14.15 -21.60
N GLU A 135 23.44 -13.47 -20.49
CA GLU A 135 23.00 -13.92 -19.15
C GLU A 135 21.58 -13.48 -18.81
N LEU A 136 21.06 -12.50 -19.53
CA LEU A 136 19.74 -11.87 -19.27
C LEU A 136 18.65 -12.48 -20.15
N MET A 137 18.30 -13.75 -19.86
CA MET A 137 17.20 -14.43 -20.54
C MET A 137 15.91 -14.29 -19.71
N GLY A 138 15.14 -13.24 -19.99
CA GLY A 138 13.89 -12.96 -19.30
C GLY A 138 12.70 -13.77 -19.79
N THR A 139 11.53 -13.50 -19.22
CA THR A 139 10.24 -14.09 -19.58
C THR A 139 9.22 -13.00 -19.93
N GLU A 140 8.16 -13.36 -20.65
CA GLU A 140 7.02 -12.48 -20.95
C GLU A 140 5.92 -12.69 -19.91
N LEU A 141 5.11 -11.64 -19.65
CA LEU A 141 3.92 -11.73 -18.78
C LEU A 141 2.72 -12.33 -19.51
N ARG A 142 2.65 -12.18 -20.84
CA ARG A 142 1.58 -12.71 -21.68
C ARG A 142 1.36 -14.20 -21.45
N GLY A 143 0.11 -14.58 -21.20
CA GLY A 143 -0.29 -15.98 -20.98
C GLY A 143 0.07 -16.54 -19.60
N LYS A 144 0.82 -15.79 -18.78
CA LYS A 144 1.14 -16.18 -17.40
C LYS A 144 -0.06 -16.01 -16.47
N TYR A 145 -0.08 -16.76 -15.39
CA TYR A 145 -1.10 -16.68 -14.36
C TYR A 145 -0.68 -15.68 -13.28
N LEU A 146 -1.53 -14.67 -13.06
CA LEU A 146 -1.42 -13.73 -11.94
C LEU A 146 -2.44 -14.10 -10.86
N GLY A 147 -1.94 -14.55 -9.72
CA GLY A 147 -2.73 -14.73 -8.50
C GLY A 147 -2.84 -13.41 -7.75
N ILE A 148 -4.06 -12.95 -7.50
CA ILE A 148 -4.35 -11.74 -6.74
C ILE A 148 -4.98 -12.14 -5.41
N VAL A 149 -4.27 -11.89 -4.31
CA VAL A 149 -4.74 -12.11 -2.94
C VAL A 149 -5.25 -10.80 -2.38
N GLY A 150 -6.57 -10.69 -2.22
CA GLY A 150 -7.27 -9.44 -1.89
C GLY A 150 -7.77 -8.70 -3.14
N LEU A 151 -9.09 -8.72 -3.36
CA LEU A 151 -9.75 -8.11 -4.51
C LEU A 151 -10.51 -6.83 -4.14
N GLY A 152 -9.89 -6.02 -3.27
CA GLY A 152 -10.30 -4.64 -3.02
C GLY A 152 -10.00 -3.72 -4.20
N ASN A 153 -10.01 -2.40 -3.97
CA ASN A 153 -9.83 -1.40 -5.03
C ASN A 153 -8.53 -1.60 -5.83
N ILE A 154 -7.40 -1.85 -5.15
CA ILE A 154 -6.08 -2.03 -5.79
C ILE A 154 -6.04 -3.36 -6.55
N GLY A 155 -6.44 -4.47 -5.92
CA GLY A 155 -6.43 -5.79 -6.55
C GLY A 155 -7.31 -5.85 -7.81
N LYS A 156 -8.51 -5.25 -7.76
CA LYS A 156 -9.39 -5.13 -8.94
C LYS A 156 -8.74 -4.28 -10.04
N ARG A 157 -8.10 -3.16 -9.68
CA ARG A 157 -7.39 -2.32 -10.66
C ARG A 157 -6.24 -3.07 -11.31
N LEU A 158 -5.44 -3.78 -10.52
CA LEU A 158 -4.36 -4.63 -11.04
C LEU A 158 -4.91 -5.71 -11.98
N GLY A 159 -6.01 -6.37 -11.62
CA GLY A 159 -6.64 -7.39 -12.47
C GLY A 159 -7.01 -6.86 -13.86
N ARG A 160 -7.58 -5.65 -13.94
CA ARG A 160 -7.90 -4.99 -15.22
C ARG A 160 -6.65 -4.70 -16.05
N LEU A 161 -5.61 -4.17 -15.43
CA LEU A 161 -4.35 -3.86 -16.11
C LEU A 161 -3.64 -5.12 -16.59
N ALA A 162 -3.58 -6.17 -15.77
CA ALA A 162 -2.97 -7.44 -16.13
C ALA A 162 -3.75 -8.17 -17.23
N ARG A 163 -5.08 -8.06 -17.24
CA ARG A 163 -5.91 -8.59 -18.35
C ARG A 163 -5.59 -7.90 -19.68
N ALA A 164 -5.34 -6.59 -19.68
CA ALA A 164 -4.91 -5.86 -20.87
C ALA A 164 -3.54 -6.33 -21.40
N LEU A 165 -2.69 -6.87 -20.51
CA LEU A 165 -1.42 -7.53 -20.88
C LEU A 165 -1.60 -9.00 -21.30
N ASN A 166 -2.84 -9.47 -21.47
CA ASN A 166 -3.19 -10.85 -21.81
C ASN A 166 -2.69 -11.88 -20.78
N MET A 167 -2.65 -11.52 -19.49
CA MET A 167 -2.44 -12.48 -18.40
C MET A 167 -3.76 -13.21 -18.06
N ASN A 168 -3.63 -14.39 -17.47
CA ASN A 168 -4.73 -15.12 -16.86
C ASN A 168 -4.83 -14.72 -15.38
N ILE A 169 -6.04 -14.41 -14.90
CA ILE A 169 -6.23 -13.87 -13.54
C ILE A 169 -6.86 -14.93 -12.64
N ILE A 170 -6.20 -15.24 -11.52
CA ILE A 170 -6.75 -16.06 -10.43
C ILE A 170 -6.93 -15.15 -9.24
N GLY A 171 -8.06 -15.24 -8.55
CA GLY A 171 -8.36 -14.35 -7.43
C GLY A 171 -8.85 -15.07 -6.20
N PHE A 172 -8.37 -14.61 -5.04
CA PHE A 172 -8.82 -15.00 -3.72
C PHE A 172 -9.16 -13.76 -2.89
N ASP A 173 -10.30 -13.79 -2.23
CA ASP A 173 -10.70 -12.83 -1.21
C ASP A 173 -11.58 -13.55 -0.17
N VAL A 174 -11.55 -13.06 1.08
CA VAL A 174 -12.45 -13.53 2.14
C VAL A 174 -13.86 -12.94 2.00
N ALA A 175 -13.97 -11.79 1.35
CA ALA A 175 -15.24 -11.16 1.01
C ALA A 175 -15.80 -11.72 -0.31
N PRO A 176 -17.12 -11.63 -0.54
CA PRO A 176 -17.71 -12.00 -1.82
C PRO A 176 -17.10 -11.22 -2.99
N ILE A 177 -16.64 -11.96 -3.98
CA ILE A 177 -16.03 -11.37 -5.18
C ILE A 177 -17.13 -10.93 -6.15
N ASP A 178 -17.04 -9.68 -6.59
CA ASP A 178 -17.92 -9.03 -7.54
C ASP A 178 -17.99 -9.81 -8.87
N ASP A 179 -19.19 -10.16 -9.30
CA ASP A 179 -19.41 -10.97 -10.50
C ASP A 179 -19.22 -10.16 -11.79
N GLU A 180 -19.48 -8.84 -11.77
CA GLU A 180 -19.23 -7.97 -12.91
C GLU A 180 -17.72 -7.87 -13.18
N PHE A 181 -16.95 -7.59 -12.14
CA PHE A 181 -15.48 -7.60 -12.22
C PHE A 181 -14.96 -8.97 -12.67
N SER A 182 -15.52 -10.07 -12.13
CA SER A 182 -15.08 -11.42 -12.49
C SER A 182 -15.26 -11.72 -14.00
N LYS A 183 -16.40 -11.29 -14.56
CA LYS A 183 -16.66 -11.41 -16.01
C LYS A 183 -15.77 -10.50 -16.84
N GLU A 184 -15.56 -9.26 -16.39
CA GLU A 184 -14.75 -8.25 -17.07
C GLU A 184 -13.32 -8.74 -17.33
N VAL A 185 -12.68 -9.32 -16.31
CA VAL A 185 -11.27 -9.76 -16.42
C VAL A 185 -11.09 -11.25 -16.72
N GLY A 186 -12.18 -12.01 -16.77
CA GLY A 186 -12.13 -13.47 -16.91
C GLY A 186 -11.50 -14.13 -15.67
N LEU A 187 -11.91 -13.69 -14.47
CA LEU A 187 -11.34 -14.12 -13.20
C LEU A 187 -11.67 -15.60 -12.92
N MET A 188 -10.66 -16.37 -12.60
CA MET A 188 -10.81 -17.70 -12.00
C MET A 188 -10.82 -17.52 -10.47
N LYS A 189 -11.99 -17.71 -9.82
CA LYS A 189 -12.12 -17.70 -8.36
C LYS A 189 -11.51 -18.99 -7.81
N ALA A 190 -10.63 -18.89 -6.81
CA ALA A 190 -9.99 -20.05 -6.18
C ALA A 190 -9.80 -19.83 -4.67
N ASP A 191 -9.56 -20.91 -3.92
CA ASP A 191 -8.99 -20.82 -2.58
C ASP A 191 -7.51 -20.40 -2.65
N LEU A 192 -6.95 -19.99 -1.50
CA LEU A 192 -5.58 -19.50 -1.43
C LEU A 192 -4.55 -20.56 -1.88
N GLY A 193 -4.72 -21.83 -1.48
CA GLY A 193 -3.78 -22.90 -1.83
C GLY A 193 -3.75 -23.15 -3.34
N THR A 194 -4.92 -23.27 -3.97
CA THR A 194 -5.06 -23.41 -5.42
C THR A 194 -4.47 -22.20 -6.18
N LEU A 195 -4.71 -20.98 -5.69
CA LEU A 195 -4.13 -19.77 -6.26
C LEU A 195 -2.61 -19.83 -6.24
N LEU A 196 -2.00 -20.13 -5.06
CA LEU A 196 -0.55 -20.16 -4.91
C LEU A 196 0.10 -21.24 -5.80
N ALA A 197 -0.46 -22.46 -5.84
CA ALA A 197 0.06 -23.54 -6.64
C ALA A 197 -0.03 -23.30 -8.16
N SER A 198 -1.01 -22.52 -8.61
CA SER A 198 -1.27 -22.30 -10.05
C SER A 198 -0.59 -21.06 -10.61
N SER A 199 -0.20 -20.09 -9.77
CA SER A 199 0.26 -18.78 -10.20
C SER A 199 1.73 -18.77 -10.63
N ASP A 200 2.04 -17.96 -11.65
CA ASP A 200 3.42 -17.60 -12.04
C ASP A 200 3.85 -16.31 -11.33
N TYR A 201 2.89 -15.45 -10.99
CA TYR A 201 3.06 -14.25 -10.18
C TYR A 201 1.97 -14.22 -9.12
N VAL A 202 2.33 -13.87 -7.89
CA VAL A 202 1.37 -13.65 -6.79
C VAL A 202 1.52 -12.22 -6.29
N SER A 203 0.42 -11.47 -6.25
CA SER A 203 0.39 -10.11 -5.72
C SER A 203 -0.56 -9.99 -4.54
N LEU A 204 -0.07 -9.39 -3.45
CA LEU A 204 -0.77 -9.30 -2.18
C LEU A 204 -1.38 -7.90 -1.98
N HIS A 205 -2.67 -7.85 -1.66
CA HIS A 205 -3.45 -6.63 -1.47
C HIS A 205 -4.37 -6.72 -0.26
N VAL A 206 -3.86 -7.30 0.83
CA VAL A 206 -4.59 -7.50 2.09
C VAL A 206 -4.03 -6.60 3.19
N PRO A 207 -4.84 -6.18 4.18
CA PRO A 207 -4.34 -5.50 5.37
C PRO A 207 -3.52 -6.45 6.24
N LEU A 208 -2.68 -5.92 7.14
CA LEU A 208 -2.05 -6.71 8.18
C LEU A 208 -3.02 -6.85 9.36
N LEU A 209 -3.44 -8.08 9.62
CA LEU A 209 -4.31 -8.51 10.72
C LEU A 209 -3.69 -9.78 11.32
N ASP A 210 -4.17 -10.23 12.46
CA ASP A 210 -3.73 -11.53 13.04
C ASP A 210 -3.95 -12.68 12.06
N SER A 211 -5.02 -12.65 11.27
CA SER A 211 -5.35 -13.67 10.26
C SER A 211 -4.52 -13.56 8.96
N THR A 212 -3.85 -12.46 8.73
CA THR A 212 -3.02 -12.22 7.52
C THR A 212 -1.54 -12.06 7.84
N LYS A 213 -1.18 -12.04 9.12
CA LYS A 213 0.22 -12.07 9.54
C LYS A 213 0.84 -13.40 9.10
N HIS A 214 1.96 -13.31 8.37
CA HIS A 214 2.65 -14.44 7.75
C HIS A 214 1.69 -15.35 6.95
N LEU A 215 0.71 -14.71 6.27
CA LEU A 215 -0.23 -15.42 5.39
C LEU A 215 0.52 -16.24 4.34
N ILE A 216 1.64 -15.71 3.86
CA ILE A 216 2.58 -16.41 2.97
C ILE A 216 3.81 -16.79 3.80
N ASN A 217 3.75 -17.96 4.41
CA ASN A 217 4.80 -18.58 5.20
C ASN A 217 5.51 -19.69 4.41
N ALA A 218 6.47 -20.39 5.04
CA ALA A 218 7.24 -21.48 4.42
C ALA A 218 6.32 -22.58 3.86
N GLU A 219 5.29 -23.01 4.59
CA GLU A 219 4.35 -24.04 4.15
C GLU A 219 3.63 -23.63 2.85
N LYS A 220 3.21 -22.38 2.78
CA LYS A 220 2.54 -21.84 1.60
C LYS A 220 3.50 -21.68 0.42
N MET A 221 4.72 -21.22 0.67
CA MET A 221 5.76 -21.08 -0.36
C MET A 221 6.13 -22.44 -0.96
N GLU A 222 6.17 -23.52 -0.17
CA GLU A 222 6.48 -24.86 -0.65
C GLU A 222 5.45 -25.38 -1.69
N THR A 223 4.21 -24.87 -1.67
CA THR A 223 3.19 -25.24 -2.66
C THR A 223 3.30 -24.47 -3.97
N MET A 224 4.12 -23.43 -4.03
CA MET A 224 4.24 -22.57 -5.20
C MET A 224 5.16 -23.19 -6.26
N LYS A 225 5.06 -22.72 -7.50
CA LYS A 225 6.01 -23.10 -8.55
C LYS A 225 7.40 -22.55 -8.23
N ASN A 226 8.46 -23.31 -8.49
CA ASN A 226 9.84 -22.83 -8.30
C ASN A 226 10.18 -21.60 -9.17
N THR A 227 9.40 -21.38 -10.23
CA THR A 227 9.53 -20.19 -11.10
C THR A 227 8.61 -19.03 -10.67
N ALA A 228 7.76 -19.24 -9.66
CA ALA A 228 6.82 -18.22 -9.22
C ALA A 228 7.53 -17.01 -8.61
N ARG A 229 6.89 -15.86 -8.75
CA ARG A 229 7.37 -14.59 -8.20
C ARG A 229 6.30 -13.96 -7.31
N ILE A 230 6.73 -13.45 -6.16
CA ILE A 230 5.83 -12.82 -5.17
C ILE A 230 6.04 -11.31 -5.19
N ILE A 231 4.94 -10.54 -5.19
CA ILE A 231 4.96 -9.09 -5.09
C ILE A 231 4.13 -8.66 -3.88
N ASN A 232 4.71 -7.88 -2.98
CA ASN A 232 4.00 -7.30 -1.86
C ASN A 232 4.17 -5.78 -1.83
N THR A 233 3.07 -5.08 -2.08
CA THR A 233 2.94 -3.62 -1.96
C THR A 233 1.82 -3.26 -0.97
N SER A 234 1.40 -4.22 -0.13
CA SER A 234 0.31 -4.04 0.83
C SER A 234 0.80 -3.65 2.22
N ARG A 235 1.28 -4.62 3.00
CA ARG A 235 1.86 -4.42 4.34
C ARG A 235 3.03 -5.37 4.58
N GLY A 236 4.05 -4.90 5.28
CA GLY A 236 5.06 -5.76 5.90
C GLY A 236 4.41 -6.74 6.87
N GLY A 237 5.02 -7.91 7.08
CA GLY A 237 4.50 -8.96 7.93
C GLY A 237 3.36 -9.81 7.33
N VAL A 238 2.87 -9.51 6.13
CA VAL A 238 1.97 -10.43 5.40
C VAL A 238 2.75 -11.63 4.83
N ILE A 239 4.00 -11.41 4.49
CA ILE A 239 4.95 -12.48 4.16
C ILE A 239 5.87 -12.70 5.34
N ASP A 240 6.22 -13.95 5.63
CA ASP A 240 7.32 -14.32 6.50
C ASP A 240 8.63 -14.03 5.74
N GLU A 241 9.33 -12.94 6.10
CA GLU A 241 10.52 -12.47 5.39
C GLU A 241 11.71 -13.40 5.58
N ASP A 242 11.84 -14.07 6.72
CA ASP A 242 12.90 -15.06 6.97
C ASP A 242 12.70 -16.30 6.09
N ALA A 243 11.48 -16.81 6.02
CA ALA A 243 11.13 -17.91 5.13
C ALA A 243 11.35 -17.51 3.65
N LEU A 244 10.93 -16.31 3.25
CA LEU A 244 11.13 -15.82 1.89
C LEU A 244 12.62 -15.77 1.52
N TYR A 245 13.47 -15.33 2.44
CA TYR A 245 14.93 -15.30 2.22
C TYR A 245 15.47 -16.69 1.91
N GLU A 246 15.15 -17.72 2.70
CA GLU A 246 15.63 -19.09 2.47
C GLU A 246 15.09 -19.65 1.15
N PHE A 247 13.83 -19.42 0.80
CA PHE A 247 13.25 -19.89 -0.45
C PHE A 247 13.88 -19.25 -1.70
N LEU A 248 14.18 -17.96 -1.63
CA LEU A 248 14.85 -17.24 -2.73
C LEU A 248 16.31 -17.67 -2.88
N LYS A 249 17.03 -17.80 -1.77
CA LYS A 249 18.43 -18.21 -1.69
C LYS A 249 18.62 -19.64 -2.24
N ASP A 250 17.71 -20.55 -1.89
CA ASP A 250 17.75 -21.95 -2.34
C ASP A 250 17.21 -22.13 -3.77
N GLY A 251 16.75 -21.08 -4.43
CA GLY A 251 16.15 -21.14 -5.78
C GLY A 251 14.81 -21.87 -5.82
N LYS A 252 14.12 -22.00 -4.70
CA LYS A 252 12.78 -22.59 -4.58
C LYS A 252 11.68 -21.62 -5.02
N LEU A 253 12.01 -20.33 -5.19
CA LEU A 253 11.19 -19.32 -5.80
C LEU A 253 11.98 -18.55 -6.86
N GLY A 254 11.29 -18.18 -7.96
CA GLY A 254 11.89 -17.46 -9.08
C GLY A 254 12.25 -16.01 -8.79
N GLY A 255 11.68 -15.41 -7.75
CA GLY A 255 11.99 -14.05 -7.31
C GLY A 255 10.91 -13.44 -6.42
N ALA A 256 11.24 -12.30 -5.81
CA ALA A 256 10.27 -11.50 -5.09
C ALA A 256 10.53 -9.99 -5.25
N ALA A 257 9.48 -9.19 -5.08
CA ALA A 257 9.57 -7.74 -5.01
C ALA A 257 8.73 -7.21 -3.83
N LEU A 258 9.37 -6.47 -2.93
CA LEU A 258 8.70 -5.91 -1.76
C LEU A 258 8.82 -4.38 -1.78
N ASP A 259 7.68 -3.70 -1.60
CA ASP A 259 7.61 -2.26 -1.34
C ASP A 259 7.41 -1.96 0.15
N VAL A 260 7.11 -2.99 0.94
CA VAL A 260 6.80 -2.93 2.37
C VAL A 260 7.50 -4.05 3.13
N PHE A 261 7.91 -3.78 4.39
CA PHE A 261 8.73 -4.69 5.19
C PHE A 261 8.20 -4.81 6.62
N GLU A 262 8.53 -5.92 7.30
CA GLU A 262 8.18 -6.13 8.70
C GLU A 262 8.76 -5.02 9.59
N VAL A 263 9.96 -4.55 9.25
CA VAL A 263 10.61 -3.42 9.91
C VAL A 263 10.95 -2.37 8.87
N GLU A 264 10.38 -1.18 9.00
CA GLU A 264 10.67 -0.02 8.16
C GLU A 264 11.32 1.12 8.98
N PRO A 265 12.43 1.73 8.51
CA PRO A 265 13.14 1.49 7.23
C PRO A 265 13.91 0.17 7.20
N ALA A 266 13.84 -0.54 6.07
CA ALA A 266 14.44 -1.86 5.85
C ALA A 266 15.95 -1.77 5.48
N THR A 267 16.76 -1.07 6.30
CA THR A 267 18.17 -0.78 6.01
C THR A 267 19.12 -1.97 6.24
N SER A 268 18.66 -3.01 6.93
CA SER A 268 19.48 -4.18 7.32
C SER A 268 18.84 -5.51 6.87
N ASN A 269 18.05 -5.51 5.80
CA ASN A 269 17.32 -6.69 5.36
C ASN A 269 18.23 -7.61 4.52
N ASN A 270 18.35 -8.88 4.91
CA ASN A 270 19.15 -9.91 4.20
C ASN A 270 18.63 -10.15 2.78
N LEU A 271 17.33 -10.00 2.53
CA LEU A 271 16.73 -10.15 1.20
C LEU A 271 17.40 -9.27 0.14
N SER A 272 17.83 -8.06 0.52
CA SER A 272 18.49 -7.11 -0.41
C SER A 272 19.83 -7.60 -0.97
N SER A 273 20.41 -8.64 -0.39
CA SER A 273 21.64 -9.27 -0.90
C SER A 273 21.39 -10.25 -2.06
N LEU A 274 20.15 -10.66 -2.29
CA LEU A 274 19.79 -11.70 -3.25
C LEU A 274 19.59 -11.13 -4.65
N PRO A 275 20.10 -11.80 -5.70
CA PRO A 275 20.03 -11.30 -7.08
C PRO A 275 18.60 -11.35 -7.69
N ASN A 276 17.73 -12.21 -7.14
CA ASN A 276 16.34 -12.42 -7.56
C ASN A 276 15.35 -11.68 -6.67
N PHE A 277 15.81 -10.65 -5.93
CA PHE A 277 15.00 -9.81 -5.07
C PHE A 277 15.04 -8.33 -5.51
N ILE A 278 13.89 -7.65 -5.45
CA ILE A 278 13.76 -6.21 -5.70
C ILE A 278 13.09 -5.57 -4.50
N SER A 279 13.64 -4.44 -4.04
CA SER A 279 13.06 -3.64 -2.95
C SER A 279 12.78 -2.22 -3.40
N THR A 280 11.69 -1.65 -2.87
CA THR A 280 11.37 -0.23 -3.00
C THR A 280 10.96 0.34 -1.63
N PRO A 281 11.18 1.63 -1.35
CA PRO A 281 11.08 2.20 0.00
C PRO A 281 9.65 2.67 0.31
N HIS A 282 8.66 1.78 0.30
CA HIS A 282 7.24 2.05 0.59
C HIS A 282 6.70 3.24 -0.26
N MET A 283 6.91 3.13 -1.58
CA MET A 283 6.59 4.21 -2.52
C MET A 283 5.31 3.99 -3.33
N GLY A 284 4.48 3.00 -2.98
CA GLY A 284 3.30 2.63 -3.75
C GLY A 284 2.36 3.79 -4.08
N ALA A 285 2.18 4.76 -3.17
CA ALA A 285 1.37 5.97 -3.38
C ALA A 285 2.20 7.24 -3.68
N GLN A 286 3.50 7.12 -3.97
CA GLN A 286 4.39 8.25 -4.18
C GLN A 286 4.39 8.74 -5.65
N THR A 287 3.21 9.08 -6.17
CA THR A 287 3.06 9.77 -7.46
C THR A 287 2.40 11.13 -7.26
N LYS A 288 2.65 12.08 -8.16
CA LYS A 288 2.04 13.42 -8.10
C LYS A 288 0.53 13.33 -8.14
N GLU A 289 0.01 12.46 -9.00
CA GLU A 289 -1.42 12.22 -9.22
C GLU A 289 -2.07 11.62 -7.97
N ALA A 290 -1.47 10.58 -7.40
CA ALA A 290 -1.98 9.92 -6.20
C ALA A 290 -2.05 10.87 -5.01
N GLN A 291 -1.00 11.68 -4.81
CA GLN A 291 -0.94 12.64 -3.72
C GLN A 291 -1.91 13.80 -3.89
N SER A 292 -2.06 14.31 -5.11
CA SER A 292 -3.06 15.34 -5.40
C SER A 292 -4.47 14.81 -5.21
N LEU A 293 -4.78 13.62 -5.72
CA LEU A 293 -6.10 13.00 -5.56
C LEU A 293 -6.43 12.72 -4.09
N ALA A 294 -5.48 12.18 -3.33
CA ALA A 294 -5.66 11.92 -1.90
C ALA A 294 -5.94 13.22 -1.12
N ALA A 295 -5.25 14.32 -1.44
CA ALA A 295 -5.45 15.62 -0.83
C ALA A 295 -6.86 16.18 -1.13
N ASN A 296 -7.30 16.10 -2.39
CA ASN A 296 -8.65 16.53 -2.80
C ASN A 296 -9.73 15.72 -2.07
N VAL A 297 -9.63 14.38 -2.08
CA VAL A 297 -10.60 13.49 -1.43
C VAL A 297 -10.69 13.77 0.07
N ILE A 298 -9.58 13.95 0.76
CA ILE A 298 -9.57 14.28 2.20
C ILE A 298 -10.20 15.65 2.46
N ALA A 299 -9.86 16.67 1.68
CA ALA A 299 -10.45 18.00 1.83
C ALA A 299 -11.98 17.96 1.65
N GLU A 300 -12.46 17.28 0.61
CA GLU A 300 -13.89 17.13 0.34
C GLU A 300 -14.60 16.38 1.47
N LYS A 301 -14.08 15.25 1.93
CA LYS A 301 -14.65 14.47 3.05
C LYS A 301 -14.73 15.31 4.33
N ILE A 302 -13.66 16.04 4.69
CA ILE A 302 -13.67 16.94 5.86
C ILE A 302 -14.79 17.99 5.73
N ILE A 303 -14.87 18.68 4.59
CA ILE A 303 -15.87 19.73 4.35
C ILE A 303 -17.29 19.16 4.42
N GLN A 304 -17.54 17.99 3.83
CA GLN A 304 -18.85 17.33 3.85
C GLN A 304 -19.27 16.95 5.27
N ILE A 305 -18.35 16.38 6.07
CA ILE A 305 -18.62 16.02 7.47
C ILE A 305 -18.93 17.27 8.31
N LEU A 306 -18.10 18.31 8.21
CA LEU A 306 -18.30 19.56 8.99
C LEU A 306 -19.57 20.33 8.59
N ARG A 307 -20.08 20.10 7.38
CA ARG A 307 -21.38 20.65 6.92
C ARG A 307 -22.56 19.74 7.25
N GLY A 308 -22.34 18.56 7.83
CA GLY A 308 -23.38 17.58 8.14
C GLY A 308 -24.03 16.96 6.90
N VAL A 309 -23.27 16.82 5.82
CA VAL A 309 -23.75 16.19 4.56
C VAL A 309 -23.60 14.67 4.62
N ILE A 310 -22.54 14.19 5.27
CA ILE A 310 -22.25 12.75 5.47
C ILE A 310 -21.84 12.47 6.91
#